data_08f141d1daeebe9a78d0c8acfb603859
#
_entry.id   08f141d1daeebe9a78d0c8acfb603859
#
_cell.length_a   1.000
_cell.length_b   1.000
_cell.length_c   1.000
_cell.angle_alpha   90.00
_cell.angle_beta   90.00
_cell.angle_gamma   90.00
#
_symmetry.space_group_name_H-M   'P 1'
#
loop_
_entity.id
_entity.type
_entity.pdbx_description
1 polymer ?
#
loop_
_entity_poly.entity_id
_entity_poly.type
_entity_poly.pdbx_seq_one_letter_code
_entity_poly.pdbx_strand_id
1 'polypeptide(L)'
;LLLERIFYNPSRGSLVAIDEPERGLHPDMIRSVAEMIKYAARQTQIIVATHSPHLLNQFELEDVLVFEKNEENSTVVRTVSEDDFPDWEGDYLPGQMWLLGQIGGKRW
;
A
#
# COMPACT_ATOMS: atom_id res chain seq x y z
N LEU A 1 16.90 -11.01 -0.04
CA LEU A 1 17.98 -10.76 -1.00
C LEU A 1 17.50 -10.00 -2.22
N LEU A 2 16.42 -10.46 -2.82
CA LEU A 2 15.86 -9.78 -3.98
C LEU A 2 15.33 -8.39 -3.60
N LEU A 3 14.72 -8.27 -2.44
CA LEU A 3 14.22 -7.01 -1.93
C LEU A 3 15.35 -5.99 -1.73
N GLU A 4 16.46 -6.41 -1.16
CA GLU A 4 17.61 -5.53 -0.95
C GLU A 4 18.12 -4.97 -2.27
N ARG A 5 18.24 -5.80 -3.29
CA ARG A 5 18.70 -5.36 -4.61
C ARG A 5 17.74 -4.35 -5.24
N ILE A 6 16.46 -4.56 -5.08
CA ILE A 6 15.45 -3.67 -5.65
C ILE A 6 15.41 -2.36 -4.89
N PHE A 7 15.38 -2.40 -3.56
CA PHE A 7 15.16 -1.22 -2.74
C PHE A 7 16.40 -0.35 -2.54
N TYR A 8 17.59 -0.95 -2.55
CA TYR A 8 18.81 -0.20 -2.30
C TYR A 8 19.63 0.13 -3.55
N ASN A 9 19.05 -0.06 -4.72
CA ASN A 9 19.71 0.31 -5.97
C ASN A 9 18.82 1.23 -6.81
N PRO A 10 18.72 2.51 -6.43
CA PRO A 10 17.83 3.46 -7.09
C PRO A 10 18.21 3.79 -8.54
N SER A 11 19.41 3.41 -8.98
CA SER A 11 19.83 3.64 -10.36
C SER A 11 19.22 2.66 -11.36
N ARG A 12 18.47 1.68 -10.90
CA ARG A 12 17.90 0.62 -11.74
C ARG A 12 16.61 0.98 -12.45
N GLY A 13 16.35 2.23 -12.66
CA GLY A 13 15.17 2.65 -13.39
C GLY A 13 14.28 3.54 -12.54
N SER A 14 13.24 4.09 -13.19
CA SER A 14 12.37 5.08 -12.58
C SER A 14 11.11 4.49 -11.93
N LEU A 15 10.84 3.20 -12.14
CA LEU A 15 9.64 2.54 -11.63
C LEU A 15 9.96 1.11 -11.21
N VAL A 16 9.56 0.76 -9.99
CA VAL A 16 9.65 -0.60 -9.47
C VAL A 16 8.25 -1.04 -9.02
N ALA A 17 7.80 -2.20 -9.49
CA ALA A 17 6.53 -2.79 -9.10
C ALA A 17 6.79 -4.05 -8.28
N ILE A 18 6.14 -4.15 -7.12
CA ILE A 18 6.33 -5.25 -6.19
C ILE A 18 4.97 -5.81 -5.81
N ASP A 19 4.83 -7.13 -5.91
CA ASP A 19 3.59 -7.82 -5.58
C ASP A 19 3.75 -8.57 -4.27
N GLU A 20 2.92 -8.21 -3.29
CA GLU A 20 2.84 -8.84 -1.97
C GLU A 20 4.20 -9.03 -1.29
N PRO A 21 4.94 -7.95 -1.01
CA PRO A 21 6.28 -8.06 -0.42
C PRO A 21 6.27 -8.67 0.98
N GLU A 22 5.11 -8.66 1.65
CA GLU A 22 4.94 -9.22 2.99
C GLU A 22 4.74 -10.72 3.01
N ARG A 23 4.55 -11.35 1.85
CA ARG A 23 4.25 -12.78 1.77
C ARG A 23 5.41 -13.61 2.33
N GLY A 24 5.08 -14.54 3.23
CA GLY A 24 6.07 -15.41 3.85
C GLY A 24 6.86 -14.77 4.97
N LEU A 25 6.58 -13.53 5.32
CA LEU A 25 7.29 -12.83 6.39
C LEU A 25 6.54 -12.91 7.71
N HIS A 26 7.29 -12.96 8.79
CA HIS A 26 6.72 -12.84 10.13
C HIS A 26 6.11 -11.43 10.29
N PRO A 27 4.98 -11.28 11.00
CA PRO A 27 4.36 -9.97 11.20
C PRO A 27 5.31 -8.88 11.73
N ASP A 28 6.27 -9.24 12.54
CA ASP A 28 7.25 -8.29 13.08
C ASP A 28 8.17 -7.71 12.00
N MET A 29 8.25 -8.34 10.85
CA MET A 29 9.08 -7.89 9.73
C MET A 29 8.36 -6.91 8.82
N ILE A 30 7.05 -6.76 8.95
CA ILE A 30 6.26 -5.92 8.06
C ILE A 30 6.67 -4.46 8.16
N ARG A 31 6.92 -3.99 9.37
CA ARG A 31 7.38 -2.62 9.58
C ARG A 31 8.73 -2.36 8.90
N SER A 32 9.64 -3.32 9.00
CA SER A 32 10.96 -3.21 8.37
C SER A 32 10.84 -3.16 6.85
N VAL A 33 9.97 -3.98 6.26
CA VAL A 33 9.72 -3.96 4.82
C VAL A 33 9.16 -2.60 4.40
N ALA A 34 8.19 -2.07 5.15
CA ALA A 34 7.62 -0.75 4.85
C ALA A 34 8.67 0.35 4.91
N GLU A 35 9.57 0.31 5.90
CA GLU A 35 10.64 1.30 6.01
C GLU A 35 11.61 1.22 4.82
N MET A 36 11.91 0.02 4.36
CA MET A 36 12.74 -0.18 3.17
C MET A 36 12.08 0.40 1.92
N ILE A 37 10.77 0.17 1.76
CA ILE A 37 10.00 0.71 0.64
C ILE A 37 10.02 2.24 0.67
N LYS A 38 9.75 2.83 1.83
CA LYS A 38 9.75 4.29 1.97
C LYS A 38 11.11 4.90 1.68
N TYR A 39 12.17 4.24 2.12
CA TYR A 39 13.53 4.69 1.84
C TYR A 39 13.82 4.70 0.34
N ALA A 40 13.51 3.60 -0.33
CA ALA A 40 13.74 3.49 -1.77
C ALA A 40 12.85 4.43 -2.58
N ALA A 41 11.64 4.72 -2.10
CA ALA A 41 10.70 5.62 -2.77
C ALA A 41 11.17 7.07 -2.81
N ARG A 42 12.20 7.41 -2.06
CA ARG A 42 12.79 8.75 -2.10
C ARG A 42 13.50 9.05 -3.43
N GLN A 43 13.90 8.02 -4.15
CA GLN A 43 14.65 8.16 -5.41
C GLN A 43 14.03 7.41 -6.58
N THR A 44 13.09 6.53 -6.31
CA THR A 44 12.47 5.67 -7.33
C THR A 44 10.98 5.60 -7.07
N GLN A 45 10.16 5.67 -8.11
CA GLN A 45 8.73 5.43 -7.97
C GLN A 45 8.49 3.94 -7.70
N ILE A 46 7.78 3.64 -6.63
CA ILE A 46 7.50 2.25 -6.24
C ILE A 46 6.00 2.05 -6.17
N ILE A 47 5.52 0.99 -6.82
CA ILE A 47 4.13 0.55 -6.75
C ILE A 47 4.11 -0.79 -6.03
N VAL A 48 3.34 -0.89 -4.96
CA VAL A 48 3.22 -2.10 -4.17
C VAL A 48 1.77 -2.59 -4.22
N ALA A 49 1.59 -3.83 -4.65
CA ALA A 49 0.29 -4.49 -4.59
C ALA A 49 0.26 -5.37 -3.33
N THR A 50 -0.75 -5.19 -2.50
CA THR A 50 -0.85 -5.95 -1.25
C THR A 50 -2.30 -6.18 -0.84
N HIS A 51 -2.52 -7.26 -0.11
CA HIS A 51 -3.77 -7.56 0.59
C HIS A 51 -3.57 -7.56 2.11
N SER A 52 -2.45 -7.04 2.59
CA SER A 52 -2.14 -7.02 4.02
C SER A 52 -2.58 -5.71 4.66
N PRO A 53 -3.58 -5.74 5.57
CA PRO A 53 -3.94 -4.54 6.33
C PRO A 53 -2.77 -4.01 7.16
N HIS A 54 -1.93 -4.89 7.67
CA HIS A 54 -0.78 -4.50 8.48
C HIS A 54 0.24 -3.72 7.66
N LEU A 55 0.49 -4.13 6.41
CA LEU A 55 1.38 -3.39 5.54
C LEU A 55 0.77 -2.05 5.15
N LEU A 56 -0.52 -2.03 4.80
CA LEU A 56 -1.22 -0.79 4.46
C LEU A 56 -1.16 0.25 5.58
N ASN A 57 -1.26 -0.19 6.83
CA ASN A 57 -1.20 0.71 7.98
C ASN A 57 0.13 1.44 8.14
N GLN A 58 1.18 0.98 7.47
CA GLN A 58 2.49 1.62 7.51
C GLN A 58 2.59 2.83 6.59
N PHE A 59 1.60 3.08 5.75
CA PHE A 59 1.60 4.15 4.76
C PHE A 59 0.51 5.17 5.07
N GLU A 60 0.60 6.33 4.42
CA GLU A 60 -0.41 7.35 4.55
C GLU A 60 -1.63 7.02 3.67
N LEU A 61 -2.80 7.52 4.06
CA LEU A 61 -4.02 7.29 3.30
C LEU A 61 -3.88 7.76 1.85
N GLU A 62 -3.21 8.87 1.65
CA GLU A 62 -2.99 9.46 0.32
C GLU A 62 -2.08 8.63 -0.58
N ASP A 63 -1.32 7.69 0.01
CA ASP A 63 -0.45 6.80 -0.75
C ASP A 63 -1.20 5.59 -1.34
N VAL A 64 -2.46 5.40 -0.95
CA VAL A 64 -3.23 4.21 -1.30
C VAL A 64 -4.07 4.44 -2.54
N LEU A 65 -3.96 3.50 -3.50
CA LEU A 65 -4.85 3.42 -4.66
C LEU A 65 -5.78 2.24 -4.45
N VAL A 66 -7.07 2.49 -4.59
CA VAL A 66 -8.10 1.45 -4.45
C VAL A 66 -8.56 1.01 -5.83
N PHE A 67 -8.40 -0.28 -6.12
CA PHE A 67 -8.82 -0.87 -7.37
C PHE A 67 -10.11 -1.66 -7.14
N GLU A 68 -11.15 -1.32 -7.87
CA GLU A 68 -12.44 -1.99 -7.79
C GLU A 68 -12.96 -2.30 -9.19
N LYS A 69 -13.86 -3.27 -9.29
CA LYS A 69 -14.60 -3.48 -10.52
C LYS A 69 -16.02 -2.91 -10.36
N ASN A 70 -16.46 -2.19 -11.39
CA ASN A 70 -17.82 -1.65 -11.42
C ASN A 70 -18.79 -2.70 -11.94
N GLU A 71 -20.08 -2.32 -12.07
CA GLU A 71 -21.14 -3.21 -12.54
C GLU A 71 -20.90 -3.71 -13.97
N GLU A 72 -20.16 -2.96 -14.77
CA GLU A 72 -19.81 -3.30 -16.14
C GLU A 72 -18.56 -4.18 -16.23
N ASN A 73 -18.02 -4.63 -15.07
CA ASN A 73 -16.81 -5.42 -14.97
C ASN A 73 -15.55 -4.69 -15.44
N SER A 74 -15.61 -3.36 -15.47
CA SER A 74 -14.44 -2.53 -15.75
C SER A 74 -13.70 -2.18 -14.47
N THR A 75 -12.38 -2.08 -14.54
CA THR A 75 -11.56 -1.70 -13.40
C THR A 75 -11.65 -0.20 -13.17
N VAL A 76 -11.97 0.19 -11.95
CA VAL A 76 -12.00 1.58 -11.51
C VAL A 76 -10.89 1.78 -10.48
N VAL A 77 -10.11 2.83 -10.65
CA VAL A 77 -9.04 3.21 -9.74
C VAL A 77 -9.41 4.54 -9.11
N ARG A 78 -9.31 4.60 -7.78
CA ARG A 78 -9.58 5.86 -7.07
C ARG A 78 -8.58 6.06 -5.94
N THR A 79 -8.38 7.33 -5.61
CA THR A 79 -7.61 7.73 -4.45
C THR A 79 -8.55 8.05 -3.30
N VAL A 80 -8.00 8.05 -2.07
CA VAL A 80 -8.74 8.43 -0.87
C VAL A 80 -7.91 9.44 -0.10
N SER A 81 -8.58 10.31 0.65
CA SER A 81 -7.90 11.28 1.51
C SER A 81 -8.67 11.43 2.82
N GLU A 82 -8.03 12.07 3.79
CA GLU A 82 -8.67 12.33 5.08
C GLU A 82 -9.93 13.17 4.93
N ASP A 83 -9.98 14.04 3.93
CA ASP A 83 -11.13 14.88 3.66
C ASP A 83 -12.39 14.09 3.28
N ASP A 84 -12.23 12.86 2.80
CA ASP A 84 -13.35 11.96 2.48
C ASP A 84 -14.02 11.41 3.74
N PHE A 85 -13.40 11.56 4.91
CA PHE A 85 -13.86 10.98 6.17
C PHE A 85 -13.86 12.02 7.29
N PRO A 86 -14.66 13.11 7.15
CA PRO A 86 -14.63 14.21 8.13
C PRO A 86 -15.07 13.81 9.54
N ASP A 87 -15.88 12.75 9.64
CA ASP A 87 -16.39 12.27 10.93
C ASP A 87 -15.58 11.09 11.49
N TRP A 88 -14.45 10.74 10.85
CA TRP A 88 -13.62 9.65 11.34
C TRP A 88 -12.91 10.05 12.63
N GLU A 89 -13.03 9.22 13.65
CA GLU A 89 -12.37 9.41 14.93
C GLU A 89 -11.15 8.49 15.03
N GLY A 90 -10.02 9.07 15.41
CA GLY A 90 -8.76 8.35 15.56
C GLY A 90 -7.82 8.56 14.39
N ASP A 91 -6.81 7.71 14.30
CA ASP A 91 -5.82 7.78 13.24
C ASP A 91 -6.39 7.24 11.92
N TYR A 92 -5.94 7.84 10.81
CA TYR A 92 -6.32 7.38 9.48
C TYR A 92 -5.40 6.24 9.04
N LEU A 93 -5.62 5.05 9.60
CA LEU A 93 -4.84 3.85 9.27
C LEU A 93 -5.50 3.13 8.09
N PRO A 94 -4.87 3.14 6.90
CA PRO A 94 -5.50 2.59 5.68
C PRO A 94 -5.91 1.12 5.81
N GLY A 95 -5.08 0.30 6.43
CA GLY A 95 -5.41 -1.11 6.62
C GLY A 95 -6.62 -1.32 7.49
N GLN A 96 -6.74 -0.56 8.57
CA GLN A 96 -7.91 -0.62 9.45
C GLN A 96 -9.15 -0.12 8.75
N MET A 97 -9.06 0.99 8.02
CA MET A 97 -10.17 1.53 7.27
C MET A 97 -10.65 0.57 6.20
N TRP A 98 -9.72 -0.14 5.56
CA TRP A 98 -10.04 -1.17 4.59
C TRP A 98 -10.80 -2.34 5.23
N LEU A 99 -10.33 -2.82 6.38
CA LEU A 99 -11.00 -3.90 7.12
C LEU A 99 -12.43 -3.52 7.54
N LEU A 100 -12.65 -2.25 7.84
CA LEU A 100 -13.96 -1.75 8.22
C LEU A 100 -14.85 -1.41 7.01
N GLY A 101 -14.36 -1.62 5.79
CA GLY A 101 -15.09 -1.35 4.57
C GLY A 101 -15.22 0.12 4.20
N GLN A 102 -14.44 1.00 4.83
CA GLN A 102 -14.58 2.44 4.64
C GLN A 102 -14.00 2.94 3.31
N ILE A 103 -12.96 2.29 2.82
CA ILE A 103 -12.29 2.74 1.60
C ILE A 103 -12.62 1.89 0.37
N GLY A 104 -13.47 0.88 0.53
CA GLY A 104 -13.85 -0.02 -0.56
C GLY A 104 -12.75 -1.04 -0.87
N GLY A 105 -12.83 -1.64 -2.06
CA GLY A 105 -11.92 -2.71 -2.45
C GLY A 105 -12.30 -4.04 -1.81
N LYS A 106 -11.83 -5.14 -2.38
CA LYS A 106 -12.11 -6.47 -1.86
C LYS A 106 -10.94 -6.98 -1.04
N ARG A 107 -11.25 -7.73 0.02
CA ARG A 107 -10.27 -8.14 1.03
C ARG A 107 -9.71 -9.54 0.87
N TRP A 108 -10.13 -10.29 -0.13
CA TRP A 108 -9.60 -11.63 -0.30
C TRP A 108 -8.20 -11.66 -0.89
#